data_c9d1f57a4782bf33830d6fe23f163bab
#
_entry.id   c9d1f57a4782bf33830d6fe23f163bab
#
_cell.length_a   1.000
_cell.length_b   1.000
_cell.length_c   1.000
_cell.angle_alpha   90.00
_cell.angle_beta   90.00
_cell.angle_gamma   90.00
#
_symmetry.space_group_name_H-M   'P 1'
#
loop_
_entity.id
_entity.type
_entity.pdbx_description
1 polymer ?
#
loop_
_entity_poly.entity_id
_entity_poly.type
_entity_poly.pdbx_seq_one_letter_code
_entity_poly.pdbx_strand_id
1 'polypeptide(L)'
;MSDREEHTREKIIFSALTLFSEVGISKTSMNDVAYHAGVTRVTVYRYFKDKQELVREAFLRVERVFQEGLEELKRNPEPSWESILDRIGENLSALPHGDVSARTDELKRLYPDTYASIQAVRIPTLNGIFDHLFTIAERQGLLRHGLNRPLVQAIFWEIGINFFDNPRLKSFGLSDAELYNAIKNILLYGILKGEPVEK
;
A
#
# COMPACT_ATOMS: atom_id res chain seq x y z
N MET A 1 -6.92 9.41 23.79
CA MET A 1 -7.44 10.34 22.77
C MET A 1 -8.94 10.09 22.69
N SER A 2 -9.79 11.11 22.58
CA SER A 2 -11.23 10.92 22.39
C SER A 2 -11.52 10.51 20.94
N ASP A 3 -12.67 9.83 20.70
CA ASP A 3 -13.09 9.41 19.34
C ASP A 3 -13.11 10.59 18.35
N ARG A 4 -13.50 11.78 18.84
CA ARG A 4 -13.51 13.01 18.05
C ARG A 4 -12.09 13.49 17.67
N GLU A 5 -11.14 13.32 18.57
CA GLU A 5 -9.74 13.69 18.30
C GLU A 5 -9.11 12.72 17.30
N GLU A 6 -9.37 11.43 17.44
CA GLU A 6 -8.93 10.41 16.48
C GLU A 6 -9.49 10.68 15.09
N HIS A 7 -10.81 10.91 14.99
CA HIS A 7 -11.45 11.24 13.71
C HIS A 7 -10.84 12.50 13.07
N THR A 8 -10.54 13.53 13.87
CA THR A 8 -9.91 14.76 13.35
C THR A 8 -8.49 14.48 12.86
N ARG A 9 -7.72 13.67 13.59
CA ARG A 9 -6.37 13.27 13.22
C ARG A 9 -6.36 12.51 11.89
N GLU A 10 -7.22 11.49 11.74
CA GLU A 10 -7.35 10.71 10.51
C GLU A 10 -7.78 11.57 9.32
N LYS A 11 -8.69 12.52 9.53
CA LYS A 11 -9.11 13.47 8.48
C LYS A 11 -7.95 14.33 7.98
N ILE A 12 -7.07 14.80 8.88
CA ILE A 12 -5.87 15.55 8.51
C ILE A 12 -4.89 14.66 7.73
N ILE A 13 -4.64 13.42 8.19
CA ILE A 13 -3.77 12.45 7.52
C ILE A 13 -4.27 12.17 6.10
N PHE A 14 -5.56 11.88 5.94
CA PHE A 14 -6.14 11.60 4.63
C PHE A 14 -6.05 12.79 3.69
N SER A 15 -6.34 14.00 4.19
CA SER A 15 -6.20 15.25 3.43
C SER A 15 -4.75 15.50 3.00
N ALA A 16 -3.79 15.23 3.89
CA ALA A 16 -2.37 15.34 3.57
C ALA A 16 -1.96 14.32 2.49
N LEU A 17 -2.39 13.07 2.63
CA LEU A 17 -2.10 12.02 1.65
C LEU A 17 -2.67 12.37 0.28
N THR A 18 -3.91 12.88 0.21
CA THR A 18 -4.54 13.36 -1.04
C THR A 18 -3.69 14.44 -1.71
N LEU A 19 -3.36 15.50 -0.98
CA LEU A 19 -2.57 16.61 -1.52
C LEU A 19 -1.14 16.18 -1.89
N PHE A 20 -0.51 15.33 -1.10
CA PHE A 20 0.81 14.79 -1.44
C PHE A 20 0.76 13.95 -2.72
N SER A 21 -0.28 13.15 -2.91
CA SER A 21 -0.46 12.32 -4.10
C SER A 21 -0.74 13.16 -5.35
N GLU A 22 -1.62 14.14 -5.27
CA GLU A 22 -2.06 14.95 -6.42
C GLU A 22 -1.08 16.07 -6.78
N VAL A 23 -0.64 16.83 -5.78
CA VAL A 23 0.13 18.07 -5.95
C VAL A 23 1.62 17.85 -5.74
N GLY A 24 2.00 16.97 -4.81
CA GLY A 24 3.37 16.69 -4.42
C GLY A 24 3.70 17.14 -2.99
N ILE A 25 4.68 16.45 -2.41
CA ILE A 25 5.09 16.71 -1.03
C ILE A 25 5.67 18.12 -0.91
N SER A 26 6.59 18.52 -1.78
CA SER A 26 7.25 19.82 -1.72
C SER A 26 6.29 20.99 -1.87
N LYS A 27 5.32 20.85 -2.77
CA LYS A 27 4.37 21.91 -3.14
C LYS A 27 3.22 22.09 -2.15
N THR A 28 2.98 21.11 -1.27
CA THR A 28 1.90 21.15 -0.27
C THR A 28 2.40 21.76 1.03
N SER A 29 1.71 22.75 1.58
CA SER A 29 1.99 23.34 2.88
C SER A 29 1.05 22.83 3.98
N MET A 30 1.41 23.05 5.26
CA MET A 30 0.53 22.74 6.39
C MET A 30 -0.79 23.53 6.34
N ASN A 31 -0.78 24.72 5.70
CA ASN A 31 -1.99 25.53 5.49
C ASN A 31 -2.91 24.87 4.45
N ASP A 32 -2.36 24.35 3.37
CA ASP A 32 -3.14 23.68 2.33
C ASP A 32 -3.83 22.44 2.91
N VAL A 33 -3.12 21.67 3.75
CA VAL A 33 -3.69 20.54 4.45
C VAL A 33 -4.79 20.97 5.42
N ALA A 34 -4.59 22.04 6.18
CA ALA A 34 -5.60 22.56 7.09
C ALA A 34 -6.88 22.97 6.35
N TYR A 35 -6.71 23.68 5.23
CA TYR A 35 -7.82 24.11 4.37
C TYR A 35 -8.58 22.92 3.79
N HIS A 36 -7.86 21.95 3.21
CA HIS A 36 -8.45 20.74 2.62
C HIS A 36 -9.16 19.88 3.67
N ALA A 37 -8.59 19.76 4.86
CA ALA A 37 -9.20 19.04 5.98
C ALA A 37 -10.36 19.80 6.66
N GLY A 38 -10.62 21.04 6.29
CA GLY A 38 -11.67 21.87 6.91
C GLY A 38 -11.40 22.13 8.40
N VAL A 39 -10.12 22.31 8.77
CA VAL A 39 -9.69 22.63 10.13
C VAL A 39 -8.79 23.86 10.14
N THR A 40 -8.48 24.41 11.33
CA THR A 40 -7.54 25.52 11.43
C THR A 40 -6.10 25.02 11.36
N ARG A 41 -5.16 25.90 10.94
CA ARG A 41 -3.72 25.63 11.00
C ARG A 41 -3.27 25.24 12.42
N VAL A 42 -3.80 25.91 13.43
CA VAL A 42 -3.53 25.60 14.85
C VAL A 42 -3.95 24.17 15.18
N THR A 43 -5.08 23.72 14.64
CA THR A 43 -5.53 22.35 14.81
C THR A 43 -4.54 21.34 14.21
N VAL A 44 -4.02 21.62 13.00
CA VAL A 44 -3.03 20.71 12.38
C VAL A 44 -1.76 20.63 13.24
N TYR A 45 -1.23 21.77 13.69
CA TYR A 45 -0.02 21.82 14.54
C TYR A 45 -0.23 21.24 15.95
N ARG A 46 -1.47 21.09 16.41
CA ARG A 46 -1.78 20.36 17.65
C ARG A 46 -1.55 18.85 17.51
N TYR A 47 -1.77 18.30 16.32
CA TYR A 47 -1.62 16.85 16.04
C TYR A 47 -0.24 16.50 15.48
N PHE A 48 0.37 17.40 14.72
CA PHE A 48 1.62 17.16 14.00
C PHE A 48 2.58 18.32 14.22
N LYS A 49 3.70 18.02 14.82
CA LYS A 49 4.75 18.99 15.18
C LYS A 49 5.22 19.79 13.97
N ASP A 50 5.40 19.10 12.85
CA ASP A 50 5.91 19.66 11.62
C ASP A 50 5.41 18.89 10.39
N LYS A 51 5.78 19.37 9.22
CA LYS A 51 5.42 18.73 7.94
C LYS A 51 6.03 17.35 7.78
N GLN A 52 7.24 17.12 8.30
CA GLN A 52 7.91 15.83 8.21
C GLN A 52 7.13 14.74 8.96
N GLU A 53 6.65 15.06 10.17
CA GLU A 53 5.81 14.14 10.94
C GLU A 53 4.50 13.83 10.21
N LEU A 54 3.85 14.85 9.63
CA LEU A 54 2.63 14.68 8.86
C LEU A 54 2.87 13.81 7.61
N VAL A 55 3.97 14.04 6.89
CA VAL A 55 4.40 13.19 5.75
C VAL A 55 4.57 11.75 6.20
N ARG A 56 5.29 11.52 7.30
CA ARG A 56 5.49 10.18 7.84
C ARG A 56 4.17 9.48 8.14
N GLU A 57 3.26 10.12 8.85
CA GLU A 57 1.97 9.54 9.23
C GLU A 57 1.06 9.29 8.00
N ALA A 58 1.10 10.18 7.01
CA ALA A 58 0.35 10.02 5.77
C ALA A 58 0.82 8.79 4.98
N PHE A 59 2.11 8.59 4.82
CA PHE A 59 2.64 7.41 4.13
C PHE A 59 2.50 6.13 4.96
N LEU A 60 2.65 6.18 6.28
CA LEU A 60 2.39 5.03 7.15
C LEU A 60 0.93 4.60 7.13
N ARG A 61 -0.02 5.49 6.79
CA ARG A 61 -1.43 5.10 6.59
C ARG A 61 -1.60 4.11 5.45
N VAL A 62 -0.78 4.23 4.40
CA VAL A 62 -0.74 3.24 3.31
C VAL A 62 -0.22 1.89 3.80
N GLU A 63 0.85 1.90 4.60
CA GLU A 63 1.42 0.66 5.13
C GLU A 63 0.47 -0.09 6.07
N ARG A 64 -0.40 0.63 6.79
CA ARG A 64 -1.43 0.02 7.66
C ARG A 64 -2.38 -0.90 6.89
N VAL A 65 -2.70 -0.58 5.63
CA VAL A 65 -3.53 -1.44 4.78
C VAL A 65 -2.92 -2.83 4.63
N PHE A 66 -1.62 -2.89 4.37
CA PHE A 66 -0.89 -4.16 4.25
C PHE A 66 -0.74 -4.87 5.60
N GLN A 67 -0.51 -4.12 6.68
CA GLN A 67 -0.43 -4.68 8.03
C GLN A 67 -1.76 -5.30 8.46
N GLU A 68 -2.88 -4.63 8.22
CA GLU A 68 -4.23 -5.15 8.50
C GLU A 68 -4.50 -6.43 7.70
N GLY A 69 -4.11 -6.47 6.42
CA GLY A 69 -4.18 -7.67 5.60
C GLY A 69 -3.34 -8.83 6.15
N LEU A 70 -2.12 -8.56 6.61
CA LEU A 70 -1.26 -9.58 7.24
C LEU A 70 -1.87 -10.11 8.56
N GLU A 71 -2.39 -9.23 9.41
CA GLU A 71 -3.02 -9.66 10.65
C GLU A 71 -4.29 -10.47 10.41
N GLU A 72 -5.03 -10.17 9.38
CA GLU A 72 -6.18 -10.97 8.99
C GLU A 72 -5.78 -12.35 8.48
N LEU A 73 -4.74 -12.43 7.65
CA LEU A 73 -4.15 -13.69 7.21
C LEU A 73 -3.78 -14.58 8.40
N LYS A 74 -3.15 -14.02 9.41
CA LYS A 74 -2.74 -14.74 10.62
C LYS A 74 -3.91 -15.24 11.45
N ARG A 75 -5.04 -14.54 11.46
CA ARG A 75 -6.25 -14.91 12.22
C ARG A 75 -7.08 -15.99 11.53
N ASN A 76 -7.01 -16.09 10.22
CA ASN A 76 -7.76 -17.06 9.43
C ASN A 76 -6.81 -18.18 8.98
N PRO A 77 -6.93 -19.41 9.53
CA PRO A 77 -6.03 -20.52 9.19
C PRO A 77 -6.25 -21.07 7.78
N GLU A 78 -7.40 -20.80 7.18
CA GLU A 78 -7.76 -21.24 5.81
C GLU A 78 -8.37 -20.07 5.00
N PRO A 79 -7.62 -18.99 4.77
CA PRO A 79 -8.16 -17.88 4.01
C PRO A 79 -8.31 -18.28 2.53
N SER A 80 -9.38 -17.80 1.89
CA SER A 80 -9.40 -17.72 0.45
C SER A 80 -8.38 -16.69 -0.02
N TRP A 81 -7.44 -17.10 -0.84
CA TRP A 81 -6.44 -16.21 -1.44
C TRP A 81 -7.08 -15.02 -2.15
N GLU A 82 -8.15 -15.29 -2.89
CA GLU A 82 -8.89 -14.30 -3.63
C GLU A 82 -9.47 -13.24 -2.69
N SER A 83 -10.13 -13.66 -1.60
CA SER A 83 -10.79 -12.74 -0.68
C SER A 83 -9.81 -11.79 0.02
N ILE A 84 -8.57 -12.24 0.30
CA ILE A 84 -7.54 -11.41 0.94
C ILE A 84 -6.96 -10.42 -0.05
N LEU A 85 -6.59 -10.91 -1.25
CA LEU A 85 -6.08 -10.03 -2.30
C LEU A 85 -7.14 -9.01 -2.73
N ASP A 86 -8.41 -9.41 -2.84
CA ASP A 86 -9.50 -8.50 -3.15
C ASP A 86 -9.64 -7.42 -2.09
N ARG A 87 -9.60 -7.77 -0.81
CA ARG A 87 -9.67 -6.80 0.28
C ARG A 87 -8.49 -5.84 0.33
N ILE A 88 -7.27 -6.35 0.12
CA ILE A 88 -6.09 -5.48 -0.01
C ILE A 88 -6.29 -4.52 -1.18
N GLY A 89 -6.76 -5.01 -2.33
CA GLY A 89 -7.05 -4.19 -3.50
C GLY A 89 -8.13 -3.13 -3.26
N GLU A 90 -9.23 -3.49 -2.60
CA GLU A 90 -10.31 -2.56 -2.23
C GLU A 90 -9.79 -1.46 -1.30
N ASN A 91 -9.04 -1.83 -0.26
CA ASN A 91 -8.47 -0.88 0.68
C ASN A 91 -7.43 0.05 0.03
N LEU A 92 -6.61 -0.47 -0.89
CA LEU A 92 -5.67 0.35 -1.66
C LEU A 92 -6.41 1.30 -2.60
N SER A 93 -7.49 0.85 -3.24
CA SER A 93 -8.32 1.68 -4.12
C SER A 93 -9.06 2.80 -3.40
N ALA A 94 -9.26 2.66 -2.09
CA ALA A 94 -9.83 3.72 -1.24
C ALA A 94 -8.81 4.81 -0.85
N LEU A 95 -7.52 4.59 -1.09
CA LEU A 95 -6.48 5.60 -0.85
C LEU A 95 -6.43 6.61 -2.01
N PRO A 96 -6.00 7.85 -1.76
CA PRO A 96 -5.85 8.84 -2.81
C PRO A 96 -4.90 8.39 -3.90
N HIS A 97 -5.34 8.50 -5.15
CA HIS A 97 -4.55 8.14 -6.32
C HIS A 97 -3.59 9.27 -6.71
N GLY A 98 -2.44 8.89 -7.29
CA GLY A 98 -1.45 9.85 -7.75
C GLY A 98 -0.23 9.16 -8.35
N ASP A 99 0.78 9.93 -8.73
CA ASP A 99 2.05 9.38 -9.18
C ASP A 99 2.89 8.90 -7.98
N VAL A 100 2.68 7.65 -7.57
CA VAL A 100 3.33 7.04 -6.40
C VAL A 100 4.85 7.04 -6.57
N SER A 101 5.36 6.79 -7.81
CA SER A 101 6.79 6.81 -8.10
C SER A 101 7.41 8.17 -7.83
N ALA A 102 6.83 9.21 -8.44
CA ALA A 102 7.30 10.57 -8.24
C ALA A 102 7.22 10.97 -6.75
N ARG A 103 6.22 10.47 -6.02
CA ARG A 103 6.07 10.75 -4.57
C ARG A 103 7.10 9.97 -3.75
N THR A 104 7.39 8.73 -4.10
CA THR A 104 8.44 7.93 -3.46
C THR A 104 9.81 8.55 -3.66
N ASP A 105 10.13 9.00 -4.88
CA ASP A 105 11.39 9.67 -5.17
C ASP A 105 11.50 11.03 -4.45
N GLU A 106 10.41 11.77 -4.41
CA GLU A 106 10.34 13.02 -3.65
C GLU A 106 10.53 12.79 -2.15
N LEU A 107 9.91 11.74 -1.59
CA LEU A 107 10.07 11.33 -0.19
C LEU A 107 11.52 10.95 0.12
N LYS A 108 12.15 10.12 -0.71
CA LYS A 108 13.57 9.74 -0.57
C LYS A 108 14.49 10.96 -0.56
N ARG A 109 14.23 11.91 -1.43
CA ARG A 109 15.05 13.11 -1.58
C ARG A 109 14.88 14.11 -0.44
N LEU A 110 13.63 14.33 -0.01
CA LEU A 110 13.30 15.37 0.99
C LEU A 110 13.41 14.87 2.42
N TYR A 111 13.07 13.61 2.66
CA TYR A 111 12.96 13.02 3.99
C TYR A 111 13.52 11.59 4.01
N PRO A 112 14.84 11.39 3.81
CA PRO A 112 15.45 10.05 3.69
C PRO A 112 15.23 9.18 4.94
N ASP A 113 15.30 9.75 6.13
CA ASP A 113 15.05 9.00 7.38
C ASP A 113 13.60 8.57 7.51
N THR A 114 12.67 9.42 7.07
CA THR A 114 11.24 9.07 7.01
C THR A 114 11.01 7.93 6.02
N TYR A 115 11.61 8.01 4.84
CA TYR A 115 11.57 6.91 3.86
C TYR A 115 12.12 5.61 4.46
N ALA A 116 13.28 5.65 5.10
CA ALA A 116 13.85 4.47 5.74
C ALA A 116 12.93 3.89 6.82
N SER A 117 12.28 4.74 7.63
CA SER A 117 11.34 4.29 8.65
C SER A 117 10.09 3.62 8.06
N ILE A 118 9.60 4.10 6.91
CA ILE A 118 8.47 3.47 6.20
C ILE A 118 8.90 2.11 5.63
N GLN A 119 10.08 2.02 5.03
CA GLN A 119 10.59 0.75 4.52
C GLN A 119 10.82 -0.28 5.63
N ALA A 120 11.20 0.15 6.82
CA ALA A 120 11.33 -0.72 7.99
C ALA A 120 10.01 -1.38 8.41
N VAL A 121 8.87 -0.77 8.07
CA VAL A 121 7.53 -1.34 8.26
C VAL A 121 7.11 -2.18 7.05
N ARG A 122 7.27 -1.64 5.84
CA ARG A 122 6.85 -2.26 4.58
C ARG A 122 7.51 -3.61 4.35
N ILE A 123 8.83 -3.67 4.47
CA ILE A 123 9.62 -4.86 4.15
C ILE A 123 9.18 -6.08 4.95
N PRO A 124 9.15 -6.07 6.29
CA PRO A 124 8.71 -7.23 7.05
C PRO A 124 7.23 -7.56 6.85
N THR A 125 6.37 -6.56 6.61
CA THR A 125 4.94 -6.79 6.35
C THR A 125 4.71 -7.55 5.05
N LEU A 126 5.33 -7.11 3.94
CA LEU A 126 5.21 -7.79 2.66
C LEU A 126 5.83 -9.19 2.68
N ASN A 127 6.97 -9.36 3.36
CA ASN A 127 7.54 -10.69 3.58
C ASN A 127 6.59 -11.59 4.35
N GLY A 128 5.98 -11.07 5.41
CA GLY A 128 5.00 -11.82 6.20
C GLY A 128 3.78 -12.24 5.40
N ILE A 129 3.25 -11.37 4.54
CA ILE A 129 2.15 -11.71 3.62
C ILE A 129 2.58 -12.82 2.66
N PHE A 130 3.72 -12.66 1.99
CA PHE A 130 4.24 -13.66 1.06
C PHE A 130 4.44 -15.02 1.72
N ASP A 131 5.16 -15.05 2.86
CA ASP A 131 5.50 -16.29 3.56
C ASP A 131 4.24 -17.02 4.03
N HIS A 132 3.26 -16.27 4.53
CA HIS A 132 2.01 -16.86 5.02
C HIS A 132 1.20 -17.46 3.88
N LEU A 133 0.98 -16.69 2.81
CA LEU A 133 0.27 -17.14 1.63
C LEU A 133 0.96 -18.34 0.98
N PHE A 134 2.27 -18.27 0.77
CA PHE A 134 3.02 -19.36 0.15
C PHE A 134 2.97 -20.65 0.98
N THR A 135 3.07 -20.53 2.30
CA THR A 135 2.98 -21.68 3.23
C THR A 135 1.61 -22.35 3.20
N ILE A 136 0.53 -21.55 3.14
CA ILE A 136 -0.83 -22.10 3.01
C ILE A 136 -0.98 -22.85 1.69
N ALA A 137 -0.58 -22.25 0.57
CA ALA A 137 -0.66 -22.87 -0.74
C ALA A 137 0.16 -24.17 -0.81
N GLU A 138 1.31 -24.23 -0.18
CA GLU A 138 2.14 -25.42 -0.08
C GLU A 138 1.43 -26.53 0.70
N ARG A 139 0.88 -26.23 1.88
CA ARG A 139 0.12 -27.18 2.70
C ARG A 139 -1.11 -27.74 1.98
N GLN A 140 -1.80 -26.90 1.24
CA GLN A 140 -2.99 -27.30 0.47
C GLN A 140 -2.65 -28.00 -0.85
N GLY A 141 -1.37 -28.11 -1.20
CA GLY A 141 -0.93 -28.73 -2.46
C GLY A 141 -1.33 -27.94 -3.71
N LEU A 142 -1.60 -26.64 -3.55
CA LEU A 142 -2.06 -25.75 -4.62
C LEU A 142 -0.94 -25.22 -5.49
N LEU A 143 0.32 -25.28 -5.03
CA LEU A 143 1.45 -24.74 -5.78
C LEU A 143 1.75 -25.61 -7.02
N ARG A 144 2.10 -24.95 -8.11
CA ARG A 144 2.63 -25.62 -9.30
C ARG A 144 3.97 -26.29 -9.00
N HIS A 145 4.23 -27.42 -9.65
CA HIS A 145 5.53 -28.09 -9.51
C HIS A 145 6.67 -27.24 -10.10
N GLY A 146 7.85 -27.33 -9.50
CA GLY A 146 9.06 -26.68 -10.00
C GLY A 146 9.18 -25.19 -9.70
N LEU A 147 8.30 -24.62 -8.88
CA LEU A 147 8.43 -23.23 -8.43
C LEU A 147 9.66 -23.06 -7.53
N ASN A 148 10.52 -22.11 -7.91
CA ASN A 148 11.62 -21.67 -7.07
C ASN A 148 11.10 -20.58 -6.12
N ARG A 149 10.88 -20.91 -4.84
CA ARG A 149 10.33 -19.99 -3.82
C ARG A 149 11.10 -18.67 -3.74
N PRO A 150 12.44 -18.62 -3.66
CA PRO A 150 13.20 -17.38 -3.67
C PRO A 150 12.94 -16.51 -4.91
N LEU A 151 12.83 -17.13 -6.09
CA LEU A 151 12.54 -16.41 -7.33
C LEU A 151 11.11 -15.85 -7.33
N VAL A 152 10.12 -16.63 -6.89
CA VAL A 152 8.73 -16.17 -6.76
C VAL A 152 8.64 -15.01 -5.76
N GLN A 153 9.36 -15.10 -4.65
CA GLN A 153 9.43 -14.02 -3.67
C GLN A 153 10.05 -12.75 -4.25
N ALA A 154 11.15 -12.87 -5.00
CA ALA A 154 11.77 -11.73 -5.66
C ALA A 154 10.82 -11.06 -6.66
N ILE A 155 10.08 -11.84 -7.46
CA ILE A 155 9.04 -11.34 -8.38
C ILE A 155 7.91 -10.64 -7.60
N PHE A 156 7.44 -11.25 -6.51
CA PHE A 156 6.42 -10.66 -5.65
C PHE A 156 6.86 -9.30 -5.07
N TRP A 157 8.14 -9.20 -4.70
CA TRP A 157 8.75 -7.96 -4.23
C TRP A 157 8.79 -6.88 -5.31
N GLU A 158 9.29 -7.22 -6.50
CA GLU A 158 9.33 -6.28 -7.61
C GLU A 158 7.94 -5.77 -7.99
N ILE A 159 6.95 -6.67 -7.99
CA ILE A 159 5.55 -6.31 -8.23
C ILE A 159 5.01 -5.43 -7.09
N GLY A 160 5.17 -5.82 -5.83
CA GLY A 160 4.60 -5.09 -4.69
C GLY A 160 5.20 -3.70 -4.45
N ILE A 161 6.47 -3.49 -4.86
CA ILE A 161 7.19 -2.25 -4.61
C ILE A 161 7.20 -1.33 -5.83
N ASN A 162 7.43 -1.89 -7.02
CA ASN A 162 7.73 -1.10 -8.21
C ASN A 162 6.62 -1.10 -9.27
N PHE A 163 5.58 -1.91 -9.10
CA PHE A 163 4.60 -2.12 -10.16
C PHE A 163 3.75 -0.89 -10.46
N PHE A 164 3.14 -0.31 -9.43
CA PHE A 164 2.30 0.89 -9.59
C PHE A 164 3.10 2.12 -10.02
N ASP A 165 4.43 2.02 -9.92
CA ASP A 165 5.37 3.09 -10.18
C ASP A 165 6.04 2.97 -11.54
N ASN A 166 5.80 1.87 -12.27
CA ASN A 166 6.48 1.63 -13.53
C ASN A 166 5.87 2.49 -14.66
N PRO A 167 6.63 3.47 -15.21
CA PRO A 167 6.12 4.35 -16.26
C PRO A 167 5.65 3.58 -17.52
N ARG A 168 6.25 2.41 -17.75
CA ARG A 168 5.92 1.55 -18.90
C ARG A 168 4.53 0.92 -18.70
N LEU A 169 4.15 0.56 -17.48
CA LEU A 169 2.83 0.03 -17.19
C LEU A 169 1.76 1.13 -17.25
N LYS A 170 2.09 2.32 -16.76
CA LYS A 170 1.21 3.50 -16.87
C LYS A 170 0.94 3.90 -18.33
N SER A 171 1.87 3.63 -19.25
CA SER A 171 1.67 3.94 -20.69
C SER A 171 0.58 3.12 -21.37
N PHE A 172 0.10 2.02 -20.74
CA PHE A 172 -1.04 1.25 -21.24
C PHE A 172 -2.40 1.91 -20.99
N GLY A 173 -2.45 2.98 -20.19
CA GLY A 173 -3.68 3.72 -19.91
C GLY A 173 -4.68 2.97 -19.02
N LEU A 174 -4.23 1.93 -18.32
CA LEU A 174 -5.03 1.16 -17.39
C LEU A 174 -5.13 1.91 -16.05
N SER A 175 -6.28 1.78 -15.39
CA SER A 175 -6.44 2.24 -14.02
C SER A 175 -5.63 1.36 -13.04
N ASP A 176 -5.35 1.87 -11.84
CA ASP A 176 -4.65 1.12 -10.80
C ASP A 176 -5.42 -0.18 -10.43
N ALA A 177 -6.75 -0.16 -10.46
CA ALA A 177 -7.59 -1.33 -10.22
C ALA A 177 -7.43 -2.40 -11.32
N GLU A 178 -7.39 -2.00 -12.60
CA GLU A 178 -7.17 -2.93 -13.71
C GLU A 178 -5.76 -3.51 -13.66
N LEU A 179 -4.76 -2.69 -13.36
CA LEU A 179 -3.39 -3.14 -13.15
C LEU A 179 -3.29 -4.13 -11.98
N TYR A 180 -3.92 -3.82 -10.84
CA TYR A 180 -3.96 -4.69 -9.67
C TYR A 180 -4.60 -6.04 -10.01
N ASN A 181 -5.75 -6.04 -10.68
CA ASN A 181 -6.42 -7.28 -11.09
C ASN A 181 -5.60 -8.11 -12.07
N ALA A 182 -4.91 -7.48 -13.02
CA ALA A 182 -4.01 -8.17 -13.93
C ALA A 182 -2.88 -8.89 -13.18
N ILE A 183 -2.26 -8.21 -12.21
CA ILE A 183 -1.21 -8.82 -11.38
C ILE A 183 -1.77 -9.95 -10.52
N LYS A 184 -2.88 -9.70 -9.83
CA LYS A 184 -3.53 -10.72 -9.01
C LYS A 184 -3.74 -12.00 -9.82
N ASN A 185 -4.28 -11.88 -11.03
CA ASN A 185 -4.50 -13.01 -11.92
C ASN A 185 -3.18 -13.69 -12.34
N ILE A 186 -2.15 -12.93 -12.71
CA ILE A 186 -0.84 -13.49 -13.06
C ILE A 186 -0.24 -14.25 -11.87
N LEU A 187 -0.31 -13.70 -10.68
CA LEU A 187 0.21 -14.34 -9.47
C LEU A 187 -0.60 -15.60 -9.12
N LEU A 188 -1.91 -15.50 -9.09
CA LEU A 188 -2.79 -16.64 -8.75
C LEU A 188 -2.66 -17.78 -9.77
N TYR A 189 -2.85 -17.49 -11.05
CA TYR A 189 -2.85 -18.54 -12.09
C TYR A 189 -1.44 -18.92 -12.55
N GLY A 190 -0.44 -18.07 -12.35
CA GLY A 190 0.96 -18.41 -12.60
C GLY A 190 1.60 -19.27 -11.52
N ILE A 191 1.17 -19.13 -10.27
CA ILE A 191 1.76 -19.81 -9.11
C ILE A 191 0.91 -21.01 -8.66
N LEU A 192 -0.42 -20.83 -8.62
CA LEU A 192 -1.34 -21.86 -8.16
C LEU A 192 -1.77 -22.81 -9.30
N LYS A 193 -2.07 -24.06 -8.91
CA LYS A 193 -2.75 -25.00 -9.79
C LYS A 193 -4.22 -24.58 -9.92
N GLY A 194 -4.65 -24.27 -11.10
CA GLY A 194 -6.02 -23.92 -11.41
C GLY A 194 -6.12 -23.57 -12.89
N GLU A 195 -7.24 -23.86 -13.51
CA GLU A 195 -7.53 -23.34 -14.83
C GLU A 195 -8.05 -21.92 -14.71
N PRO A 196 -7.70 -21.01 -15.65
CA PRO A 196 -8.33 -19.70 -15.72
C PRO A 196 -9.86 -19.92 -15.83
N VAL A 197 -10.61 -19.22 -14.99
CA VAL A 197 -12.08 -19.21 -15.15
C VAL A 197 -12.37 -18.56 -16.49
N GLU A 198 -12.78 -19.34 -17.48
CA GLU A 198 -13.33 -18.79 -18.72
C GLU A 198 -14.56 -17.94 -18.37
N LYS A 199 -14.49 -16.66 -18.75
CA LYS A 199 -15.62 -15.76 -18.68
C LYS A 199 -16.42 -15.80 -19.95
#